data_3829de373e0baf3dfecaf046d654808b
#
_entry.id   3829de373e0baf3dfecaf046d654808b
#
_cell.length_a   1.000
_cell.length_b   1.000
_cell.length_c   1.000
_cell.angle_alpha   90.00
_cell.angle_beta   90.00
_cell.angle_gamma   90.00
#
_symmetry.space_group_name_H-M   'P 1'
#
loop_
_entity.id
_entity.type
_entity.pdbx_description
1 polymer ?
#
loop_
_entity_poly.entity_id
_entity_poly.type
_entity_poly.pdbx_seq_one_letter_code
_entity_poly.pdbx_strand_id
1 'polypeptide(L)'
;DTAISGSQTSIDLGSTPDVYAVAAVTSDDPTLQATRDAYNNYTKASITYTFGEQTVTLDGSTLKEWLQFDDKGQLVQDDASFTQHIKDFVAQLASEHDTVGTTRSFNTTSGRTVSVYGSAYGWKIDQDAEAAQLTEEIRTGTQTTREPVYSMRANSYGYNDIGSTYIEVDLSSQHMYYYQNGSIIFDSDIVSGDIRYDDRATPPGIFTLYYKKSPDVLRGEKKPDGTYEYETQVTYWMPFNGGIGFHDATWQAYFGGDRYTYAGSHGCI
;
A
#
# COMPACT_ATOMS: atom_id res chain seq x y z
N ASP A 1 4.07 70.61 -17.06
CA ASP A 1 3.86 72.04 -16.88
C ASP A 1 3.41 72.78 -18.15
N THR A 2 3.60 72.21 -19.34
CA THR A 2 3.22 72.78 -20.63
C THR A 2 1.70 72.75 -20.92
N ALA A 3 0.94 71.91 -20.22
CA ALA A 3 -0.50 71.77 -20.45
C ALA A 3 -1.37 72.84 -19.75
N ILE A 4 -0.81 73.63 -18.81
CA ILE A 4 -1.55 74.63 -18.01
C ILE A 4 -1.53 76.05 -18.67
N SER A 5 -0.71 76.23 -19.70
CA SER A 5 -0.56 77.60 -20.33
C SER A 5 -1.37 77.79 -21.62
N GLY A 6 -2.17 76.83 -22.04
CA GLY A 6 -3.03 76.91 -23.21
C GLY A 6 -4.49 76.59 -22.90
N SER A 7 -5.41 77.15 -23.68
CA SER A 7 -6.88 76.93 -23.53
C SER A 7 -7.34 75.47 -23.87
N GLN A 8 -6.54 74.45 -23.59
CA GLN A 8 -6.96 73.07 -23.72
C GLN A 8 -7.89 72.65 -22.57
N THR A 9 -9.07 72.27 -22.92
CA THR A 9 -10.11 71.82 -21.96
C THR A 9 -10.03 70.32 -21.65
N SER A 10 -9.18 69.57 -22.37
CA SER A 10 -8.92 68.14 -22.16
C SER A 10 -7.53 67.77 -22.68
N ILE A 11 -6.86 66.87 -21.99
CA ILE A 11 -5.60 66.28 -22.39
C ILE A 11 -5.85 64.78 -22.48
N ASP A 12 -5.55 64.22 -23.65
CA ASP A 12 -5.53 62.77 -23.79
C ASP A 12 -4.17 62.22 -23.28
N LEU A 13 -4.18 61.74 -22.06
CA LEU A 13 -2.99 61.21 -21.40
C LEU A 13 -2.50 59.91 -22.04
N GLY A 14 -3.35 59.20 -22.79
CA GLY A 14 -2.98 57.96 -23.49
C GLY A 14 -2.14 58.20 -24.72
N SER A 15 -2.22 59.44 -25.35
CA SER A 15 -1.44 59.84 -26.49
C SER A 15 -0.18 60.63 -26.14
N THR A 16 0.09 60.91 -24.84
CA THR A 16 1.23 61.70 -24.38
C THR A 16 2.37 60.75 -23.99
N PRO A 17 3.54 60.78 -24.68
CA PRO A 17 4.67 59.94 -24.29
C PRO A 17 5.11 60.21 -22.85
N ASP A 18 5.50 59.15 -22.15
CA ASP A 18 6.07 59.18 -20.78
C ASP A 18 5.16 59.67 -19.64
N VAL A 19 3.84 59.84 -19.88
CA VAL A 19 2.90 60.23 -18.85
C VAL A 19 2.52 59.07 -17.94
N TYR A 20 2.53 57.88 -18.47
CA TYR A 20 2.31 56.67 -17.72
C TYR A 20 3.53 55.76 -17.79
N ALA A 21 3.94 55.18 -16.69
CA ALA A 21 4.87 54.06 -16.72
C ALA A 21 4.19 52.91 -17.48
N VAL A 22 4.78 52.50 -18.59
CA VAL A 22 4.33 51.30 -19.29
C VAL A 22 4.65 50.11 -18.37
N ALA A 23 3.66 49.35 -18.03
CA ALA A 23 3.91 48.13 -17.26
C ALA A 23 4.88 47.21 -18.02
N ALA A 24 5.98 46.84 -17.35
CA ALA A 24 6.97 45.93 -17.92
C ALA A 24 6.39 44.51 -18.23
N VAL A 25 5.30 44.19 -17.50
CA VAL A 25 4.55 42.94 -17.68
C VAL A 25 3.08 43.27 -17.86
N THR A 26 2.47 42.83 -18.92
CA THR A 26 1.05 43.02 -19.23
C THR A 26 0.28 41.69 -19.03
N SER A 27 -1.06 41.78 -18.95
CA SER A 27 -1.92 40.58 -18.89
C SER A 27 -1.73 39.62 -20.06
N ASP A 28 -1.15 40.08 -21.17
CA ASP A 28 -0.91 39.27 -22.39
C ASP A 28 0.48 38.63 -22.39
N ASP A 29 1.27 38.84 -21.34
CA ASP A 29 2.58 38.21 -21.23
C ASP A 29 2.46 36.67 -21.23
N PRO A 30 3.09 35.96 -22.20
CA PRO A 30 2.95 34.53 -22.33
C PRO A 30 3.44 33.76 -21.08
N THR A 31 4.45 34.30 -20.41
CA THR A 31 5.03 33.67 -19.21
C THR A 31 4.07 33.76 -18.04
N LEU A 32 3.44 34.94 -17.86
CA LEU A 32 2.41 35.12 -16.82
C LEU A 32 1.20 34.23 -17.08
N GLN A 33 0.77 34.09 -18.35
CA GLN A 33 -0.32 33.19 -18.71
C GLN A 33 0.04 31.74 -18.45
N ALA A 34 1.24 31.29 -18.82
CA ALA A 34 1.71 29.94 -18.55
C ALA A 34 1.79 29.63 -17.04
N THR A 35 2.29 30.58 -16.24
CA THR A 35 2.31 30.49 -14.77
C THR A 35 0.90 30.35 -14.19
N ARG A 36 -0.04 31.19 -14.63
CA ARG A 36 -1.45 31.12 -14.22
C ARG A 36 -2.08 29.78 -14.57
N ASP A 37 -1.82 29.29 -15.77
CA ASP A 37 -2.43 28.04 -16.24
C ASP A 37 -1.85 26.83 -15.48
N ALA A 38 -0.55 26.84 -15.21
CA ALA A 38 0.08 25.85 -14.34
C ALA A 38 -0.50 25.89 -12.92
N TYR A 39 -0.54 27.09 -12.31
CA TYR A 39 -1.13 27.26 -10.98
C TYR A 39 -2.57 26.73 -10.89
N ASN A 40 -3.39 27.08 -11.90
CA ASN A 40 -4.77 26.64 -11.96
C ASN A 40 -4.88 25.10 -12.10
N ASN A 41 -3.99 24.46 -12.86
CA ASN A 41 -3.98 23.00 -12.98
C ASN A 41 -3.63 22.34 -11.64
N TYR A 42 -2.56 22.78 -10.98
CA TYR A 42 -2.16 22.22 -9.69
C TYR A 42 -3.27 22.39 -8.64
N THR A 43 -3.86 23.59 -8.55
CA THR A 43 -4.90 23.87 -7.54
C THR A 43 -6.28 23.32 -7.89
N LYS A 44 -6.50 22.92 -9.15
CA LYS A 44 -7.71 22.22 -9.58
C LYS A 44 -7.69 20.73 -9.19
N ALA A 45 -6.51 20.15 -9.00
CA ALA A 45 -6.37 18.75 -8.64
C ALA A 45 -7.11 18.42 -7.34
N SER A 46 -7.79 17.30 -7.32
CA SER A 46 -8.50 16.80 -6.13
C SER A 46 -8.48 15.27 -6.15
N ILE A 47 -7.67 14.69 -5.32
CA ILE A 47 -7.49 13.25 -5.20
C ILE A 47 -8.11 12.80 -3.88
N THR A 48 -9.19 12.03 -3.94
CA THR A 48 -9.83 11.42 -2.77
C THR A 48 -9.37 9.96 -2.68
N TYR A 49 -8.56 9.68 -1.69
CA TYR A 49 -8.13 8.32 -1.36
C TYR A 49 -9.22 7.58 -0.60
N THR A 50 -9.41 6.30 -0.93
CA THR A 50 -10.34 5.43 -0.23
C THR A 50 -9.62 4.29 0.47
N PHE A 51 -9.99 4.07 1.75
CA PHE A 51 -9.49 3.01 2.63
C PHE A 51 -10.70 2.28 3.24
N GLY A 52 -11.40 1.51 2.40
CA GLY A 52 -12.72 0.97 2.75
C GLY A 52 -13.75 2.09 2.86
N GLU A 53 -14.30 2.30 4.06
CA GLU A 53 -15.28 3.38 4.33
C GLU A 53 -14.63 4.73 4.69
N GLN A 54 -13.33 4.72 4.98
CA GLN A 54 -12.59 5.94 5.29
C GLN A 54 -12.08 6.61 4.02
N THR A 55 -12.01 7.94 4.05
CA THR A 55 -11.47 8.73 2.92
C THR A 55 -10.53 9.81 3.41
N VAL A 56 -9.50 10.09 2.60
CA VAL A 56 -8.60 11.23 2.77
C VAL A 56 -8.55 11.99 1.46
N THR A 57 -8.74 13.31 1.50
CA THR A 57 -8.73 14.13 0.28
C THR A 57 -7.56 15.09 0.30
N LEU A 58 -6.78 15.08 -0.78
CA LEU A 58 -5.80 16.10 -1.11
C LEU A 58 -6.38 16.96 -2.20
N ASP A 59 -6.54 18.25 -1.95
CA ASP A 59 -7.12 19.19 -2.89
C ASP A 59 -6.34 20.50 -2.99
N GLY A 60 -6.84 21.43 -3.81
CA GLY A 60 -6.22 22.73 -4.07
C GLY A 60 -6.02 23.58 -2.81
N SER A 61 -6.76 23.37 -1.72
CA SER A 61 -6.57 24.11 -0.47
C SER A 61 -5.24 23.76 0.21
N THR A 62 -4.79 22.53 0.08
CA THR A 62 -3.47 22.07 0.54
C THR A 62 -2.40 22.32 -0.51
N LEU A 63 -2.69 22.01 -1.78
CA LEU A 63 -1.72 22.10 -2.87
C LEU A 63 -1.18 23.50 -3.08
N LYS A 64 -2.01 24.55 -2.92
CA LYS A 64 -1.55 25.94 -3.05
C LYS A 64 -0.46 26.32 -2.05
N GLU A 65 -0.43 25.69 -0.87
CA GLU A 65 0.57 25.95 0.18
C GLU A 65 1.94 25.29 -0.17
N TRP A 66 1.95 24.34 -1.09
CA TRP A 66 3.16 23.65 -1.54
C TRP A 66 3.84 24.34 -2.72
N LEU A 67 3.11 25.24 -3.42
CA LEU A 67 3.61 25.90 -4.62
C LEU A 67 4.54 27.05 -4.27
N GLN A 68 5.63 27.15 -5.00
CA GLN A 68 6.60 28.23 -4.85
C GLN A 68 6.70 29.05 -6.13
N PHE A 69 7.04 30.32 -5.96
CA PHE A 69 7.25 31.26 -7.06
C PHE A 69 8.66 31.84 -6.97
N ASP A 70 9.29 32.01 -8.10
CA ASP A 70 10.59 32.66 -8.21
C ASP A 70 10.48 34.21 -8.03
N ASP A 71 11.64 34.88 -8.05
CA ASP A 71 11.72 36.33 -7.90
C ASP A 71 10.99 37.12 -9.02
N LYS A 72 10.63 36.44 -10.10
CA LYS A 72 9.87 37.00 -11.22
C LYS A 72 8.39 36.67 -11.16
N GLY A 73 7.96 35.98 -10.08
CA GLY A 73 6.59 35.54 -9.90
C GLY A 73 6.18 34.37 -10.81
N GLN A 74 7.15 33.61 -11.31
CA GLN A 74 6.88 32.39 -12.10
C GLN A 74 6.80 31.18 -11.17
N LEU A 75 5.87 30.28 -11.45
CA LEU A 75 5.74 29.03 -10.67
C LEU A 75 7.00 28.16 -10.91
N VAL A 76 7.66 27.80 -9.81
CA VAL A 76 8.79 26.86 -9.84
C VAL A 76 8.23 25.47 -10.04
N GLN A 77 8.40 24.93 -11.26
CA GLN A 77 8.03 23.55 -11.56
C GLN A 77 9.20 22.62 -11.19
N ASP A 78 8.89 21.41 -10.74
CA ASP A 78 9.87 20.41 -10.30
C ASP A 78 10.75 20.84 -9.11
N ASP A 79 10.20 21.67 -8.25
CA ASP A 79 10.84 22.06 -7.02
C ASP A 79 11.05 20.84 -6.10
N ALA A 80 12.26 20.74 -5.52
CA ALA A 80 12.60 19.73 -4.54
C ALA A 80 11.68 19.77 -3.31
N SER A 81 11.23 20.98 -2.92
CA SER A 81 10.29 21.19 -1.83
C SER A 81 8.91 20.60 -2.15
N PHE A 82 8.38 20.86 -3.36
CA PHE A 82 7.11 20.28 -3.81
C PHE A 82 7.16 18.75 -3.85
N THR A 83 8.25 18.20 -4.37
CA THR A 83 8.49 16.76 -4.38
C THR A 83 8.54 16.18 -2.95
N GLN A 84 9.15 16.91 -2.01
CA GLN A 84 9.20 16.49 -0.61
C GLN A 84 7.82 16.52 0.03
N HIS A 85 7.00 17.55 -0.20
CA HIS A 85 5.63 17.59 0.29
C HIS A 85 4.78 16.40 -0.19
N ILE A 86 4.93 16.01 -1.46
CA ILE A 86 4.25 14.81 -1.99
C ILE A 86 4.70 13.55 -1.22
N LYS A 87 6.01 13.37 -1.03
CA LYS A 87 6.55 12.21 -0.30
C LYS A 87 6.09 12.20 1.16
N ASP A 88 6.10 13.34 1.81
CA ASP A 88 5.66 13.46 3.21
C ASP A 88 4.17 13.13 3.35
N PHE A 89 3.34 13.62 2.43
CA PHE A 89 1.92 13.29 2.40
C PHE A 89 1.68 11.78 2.17
N VAL A 90 2.38 11.17 1.22
CA VAL A 90 2.27 9.73 0.97
C VAL A 90 2.79 8.90 2.15
N ALA A 91 3.87 9.35 2.79
CA ALA A 91 4.38 8.70 4.01
C ALA A 91 3.39 8.81 5.18
N GLN A 92 2.68 9.94 5.29
CA GLN A 92 1.60 10.09 6.27
C GLN A 92 0.47 9.11 5.99
N LEU A 93 -0.02 9.00 4.74
CA LEU A 93 -1.03 8.01 4.36
C LEU A 93 -0.59 6.59 4.73
N ALA A 94 0.67 6.23 4.43
CA ALA A 94 1.22 4.93 4.79
C ALA A 94 1.27 4.71 6.30
N SER A 95 1.69 5.71 7.07
CA SER A 95 1.73 5.63 8.53
C SER A 95 0.36 5.42 9.17
N GLU A 96 -0.70 5.98 8.57
CA GLU A 96 -2.06 5.93 9.11
C GLU A 96 -2.84 4.68 8.65
N HIS A 97 -2.51 4.12 7.48
CA HIS A 97 -3.33 3.11 6.83
C HIS A 97 -2.61 1.78 6.53
N ASP A 98 -1.27 1.72 6.61
CA ASP A 98 -0.57 0.46 6.45
C ASP A 98 -0.78 -0.44 7.67
N THR A 99 -1.01 -1.73 7.40
CA THR A 99 -1.23 -2.73 8.45
C THR A 99 -0.18 -3.86 8.44
N VAL A 100 0.69 -3.91 7.43
CA VAL A 100 1.83 -4.84 7.42
C VAL A 100 2.75 -4.54 8.61
N GLY A 101 3.20 -5.58 9.29
CA GLY A 101 4.05 -5.44 10.49
C GLY A 101 3.29 -5.01 11.75
N THR A 102 1.96 -5.13 11.77
CA THR A 102 1.15 -4.87 12.97
C THR A 102 0.58 -6.14 13.57
N THR A 103 0.19 -6.06 14.84
CA THR A 103 -0.46 -7.15 15.56
C THR A 103 -1.98 -6.97 15.49
N ARG A 104 -2.71 -8.06 15.23
CA ARG A 104 -4.17 -8.10 15.25
C ARG A 104 -4.65 -8.89 16.45
N SER A 105 -5.75 -8.47 17.03
CA SER A 105 -6.52 -9.29 17.96
C SER A 105 -7.44 -10.21 17.13
N PHE A 106 -7.32 -11.50 17.32
CA PHE A 106 -8.06 -12.51 16.57
C PHE A 106 -8.86 -13.41 17.53
N ASN A 107 -10.16 -13.55 17.26
CA ASN A 107 -11.03 -14.45 17.98
C ASN A 107 -11.02 -15.82 17.30
N THR A 108 -10.44 -16.80 17.96
CA THR A 108 -10.29 -18.16 17.44
C THR A 108 -11.63 -18.90 17.46
N THR A 109 -11.73 -19.94 16.63
CA THR A 109 -12.86 -20.88 16.61
C THR A 109 -13.13 -21.51 17.97
N SER A 110 -12.09 -21.74 18.76
CA SER A 110 -12.21 -22.25 20.15
C SER A 110 -12.68 -21.21 21.17
N GLY A 111 -13.01 -19.98 20.76
CA GLY A 111 -13.52 -18.89 21.62
C GLY A 111 -12.44 -18.14 22.39
N ARG A 112 -11.17 -18.35 22.10
CA ARG A 112 -10.06 -17.58 22.70
C ARG A 112 -9.76 -16.33 21.84
N THR A 113 -9.38 -15.25 22.49
CA THR A 113 -8.81 -14.09 21.81
C THR A 113 -7.28 -14.18 21.87
N VAL A 114 -6.62 -14.12 20.73
CA VAL A 114 -5.17 -14.20 20.60
C VAL A 114 -4.63 -13.00 19.84
N SER A 115 -3.36 -12.66 20.09
CA SER A 115 -2.65 -11.65 19.31
C SER A 115 -1.85 -12.35 18.23
N VAL A 116 -2.10 -11.99 16.96
CA VAL A 116 -1.37 -12.54 15.80
C VAL A 116 -0.63 -11.45 15.06
N TYR A 117 0.63 -11.70 14.75
CA TYR A 117 1.51 -10.75 14.08
C TYR A 117 1.55 -11.00 12.58
N GLY A 118 1.33 -9.95 11.80
CA GLY A 118 1.31 -10.02 10.33
C GLY A 118 2.58 -9.44 9.71
N SER A 119 3.72 -10.11 9.86
CA SER A 119 5.00 -9.63 9.27
C SER A 119 4.98 -9.58 7.73
N ALA A 120 4.26 -10.48 7.11
CA ALA A 120 4.14 -10.64 5.64
C ALA A 120 2.68 -10.59 5.18
N TYR A 121 1.82 -9.91 5.92
CA TYR A 121 0.41 -9.75 5.60
C TYR A 121 -0.11 -8.38 6.04
N GLY A 122 -0.93 -7.79 5.21
CA GLY A 122 -1.59 -6.51 5.50
C GLY A 122 -1.68 -5.60 4.27
N TRP A 123 -2.16 -4.38 4.50
CA TRP A 123 -2.10 -3.29 3.55
C TRP A 123 -0.73 -2.65 3.62
N LYS A 124 -0.13 -2.36 2.46
CA LYS A 124 1.12 -1.61 2.35
C LYS A 124 1.12 -0.76 1.09
N ILE A 125 1.16 0.55 1.26
CA ILE A 125 1.26 1.50 0.16
C ILE A 125 2.66 1.37 -0.47
N ASP A 126 2.71 1.34 -1.81
CA ASP A 126 3.94 1.55 -2.58
C ASP A 126 4.19 3.05 -2.66
N GLN A 127 4.96 3.57 -1.71
CA GLN A 127 5.14 5.01 -1.56
C GLN A 127 5.82 5.66 -2.77
N ASP A 128 6.74 4.97 -3.43
CA ASP A 128 7.43 5.51 -4.60
C ASP A 128 6.49 5.55 -5.82
N ALA A 129 5.76 4.47 -6.08
CA ALA A 129 4.77 4.41 -7.16
C ALA A 129 3.62 5.38 -6.93
N GLU A 130 3.13 5.49 -5.68
CA GLU A 130 2.08 6.43 -5.31
C GLU A 130 2.52 7.88 -5.49
N ALA A 131 3.71 8.24 -5.01
CA ALA A 131 4.25 9.59 -5.18
C ALA A 131 4.41 9.97 -6.66
N ALA A 132 4.84 9.04 -7.50
CA ALA A 132 4.96 9.25 -8.93
C ALA A 132 3.59 9.49 -9.60
N GLN A 133 2.59 8.66 -9.28
CA GLN A 133 1.23 8.80 -9.79
C GLN A 133 0.58 10.11 -9.31
N LEU A 134 0.70 10.42 -8.03
CA LEU A 134 0.15 11.63 -7.42
C LEU A 134 0.76 12.89 -8.06
N THR A 135 2.07 12.89 -8.33
CA THR A 135 2.76 14.00 -9.01
C THR A 135 2.12 14.27 -10.38
N GLU A 136 1.88 13.24 -11.17
CA GLU A 136 1.27 13.39 -12.50
C GLU A 136 -0.18 13.84 -12.43
N GLU A 137 -0.96 13.30 -11.48
CA GLU A 137 -2.35 13.71 -11.25
C GLU A 137 -2.47 15.18 -10.85
N ILE A 138 -1.55 15.68 -10.01
CA ILE A 138 -1.53 17.09 -9.62
C ILE A 138 -1.18 17.97 -10.82
N ARG A 139 -0.14 17.61 -11.58
CA ARG A 139 0.30 18.39 -12.76
C ARG A 139 -0.79 18.53 -13.82
N THR A 140 -1.59 17.51 -13.99
CA THR A 140 -2.69 17.48 -14.98
C THR A 140 -3.99 18.05 -14.44
N GLY A 141 -4.07 18.43 -13.16
CA GLY A 141 -5.30 18.93 -12.53
C GLY A 141 -6.39 17.87 -12.43
N THR A 142 -5.98 16.61 -12.24
CA THR A 142 -6.89 15.47 -12.17
C THR A 142 -7.80 15.57 -10.94
N GLN A 143 -9.09 15.22 -11.14
CA GLN A 143 -10.05 15.05 -10.07
C GLN A 143 -10.53 13.59 -10.08
N THR A 144 -10.21 12.85 -9.02
CA THR A 144 -10.47 11.42 -8.95
C THR A 144 -10.72 10.93 -7.53
N THR A 145 -11.40 9.80 -7.42
CA THR A 145 -11.51 9.01 -6.20
C THR A 145 -10.94 7.63 -6.49
N ARG A 146 -9.95 7.21 -5.70
CA ARG A 146 -9.26 5.94 -5.91
C ARG A 146 -8.61 5.41 -4.65
N GLU A 147 -8.25 4.15 -4.64
CA GLU A 147 -7.30 3.61 -3.68
C GLU A 147 -5.87 4.10 -3.99
N PRO A 148 -4.97 4.14 -2.98
CA PRO A 148 -3.56 4.32 -3.24
C PRO A 148 -2.97 3.13 -4.02
N VAL A 149 -1.78 3.33 -4.59
CA VAL A 149 -1.00 2.23 -5.18
C VAL A 149 -0.46 1.37 -4.03
N TYR A 150 -0.84 0.11 -4.01
CA TYR A 150 -0.41 -0.83 -2.97
C TYR A 150 0.66 -1.78 -3.48
N SER A 151 1.73 -1.97 -2.70
CA SER A 151 2.70 -3.07 -2.86
C SER A 151 2.20 -4.37 -2.22
N MET A 152 1.30 -4.29 -1.22
CA MET A 152 0.65 -5.44 -0.61
C MET A 152 -0.79 -5.12 -0.23
N ARG A 153 -1.69 -6.10 -0.40
CA ARG A 153 -3.11 -5.97 -0.08
C ARG A 153 -3.55 -7.02 0.92
N ALA A 154 -4.34 -6.62 1.90
CA ALA A 154 -5.08 -7.51 2.77
C ALA A 154 -6.44 -7.91 2.15
N ASN A 155 -7.14 -8.83 2.78
CA ASN A 155 -8.43 -9.34 2.31
C ASN A 155 -9.59 -8.36 2.57
N SER A 156 -9.48 -7.50 3.57
CA SER A 156 -10.51 -6.53 3.94
C SER A 156 -9.91 -5.29 4.57
N TYR A 157 -10.71 -4.24 4.69
CA TYR A 157 -10.38 -3.06 5.48
C TYR A 157 -10.93 -3.19 6.92
N GLY A 158 -10.42 -2.35 7.82
CA GLY A 158 -10.88 -2.25 9.20
C GLY A 158 -9.96 -2.91 10.21
N TYR A 159 -10.45 -3.03 11.45
CA TYR A 159 -9.68 -3.52 12.60
C TYR A 159 -9.10 -4.93 12.42
N ASN A 160 -9.85 -5.79 11.72
CA ASN A 160 -9.40 -7.12 11.35
C ASN A 160 -9.39 -7.21 9.81
N ASP A 161 -8.23 -6.98 9.21
CA ASP A 161 -8.04 -7.01 7.77
C ASP A 161 -7.93 -8.44 7.17
N ILE A 162 -8.07 -9.49 7.99
CA ILE A 162 -8.09 -10.90 7.56
C ILE A 162 -9.35 -11.20 6.73
N GLY A 163 -10.46 -10.52 7.03
CA GLY A 163 -11.72 -10.73 6.35
C GLY A 163 -12.46 -11.98 6.81
N SER A 164 -13.34 -12.51 5.96
CA SER A 164 -14.25 -13.63 6.27
C SER A 164 -13.92 -14.94 5.54
N THR A 165 -12.87 -14.95 4.73
CA THR A 165 -12.38 -16.15 4.00
C THR A 165 -10.91 -16.36 4.33
N TYR A 166 -10.63 -17.38 5.16
CA TYR A 166 -9.28 -17.68 5.66
C TYR A 166 -9.18 -19.11 6.15
N ILE A 167 -7.97 -19.58 6.37
CA ILE A 167 -7.68 -20.81 7.11
C ILE A 167 -7.17 -20.42 8.49
N GLU A 168 -7.86 -20.88 9.54
CA GLU A 168 -7.36 -20.82 10.92
C GLU A 168 -6.65 -22.15 11.22
N VAL A 169 -5.43 -22.04 11.75
CA VAL A 169 -4.66 -23.20 12.22
C VAL A 169 -4.40 -23.04 13.70
N ASP A 170 -5.01 -23.87 14.53
CA ASP A 170 -4.72 -23.96 15.95
C ASP A 170 -3.62 -24.99 16.18
N LEU A 171 -2.39 -24.48 16.30
CA LEU A 171 -1.20 -25.32 16.55
C LEU A 171 -1.26 -26.04 17.88
N SER A 172 -1.99 -25.53 18.86
CA SER A 172 -2.10 -26.17 20.18
C SER A 172 -3.06 -27.34 20.20
N SER A 173 -4.12 -27.29 19.43
CA SER A 173 -5.06 -28.42 19.24
C SER A 173 -4.74 -29.30 18.04
N GLN A 174 -3.76 -28.90 17.21
CA GLN A 174 -3.41 -29.57 15.96
C GLN A 174 -4.62 -29.77 15.05
N HIS A 175 -5.38 -28.69 14.87
CA HIS A 175 -6.61 -28.66 14.09
C HIS A 175 -6.66 -27.43 13.21
N MET A 176 -7.22 -27.53 12.00
CA MET A 176 -7.43 -26.38 11.11
C MET A 176 -8.91 -26.24 10.75
N TYR A 177 -9.32 -24.99 10.47
CA TYR A 177 -10.65 -24.64 10.02
C TYR A 177 -10.54 -23.77 8.76
N TYR A 178 -11.24 -24.15 7.70
CA TYR A 178 -11.36 -23.30 6.51
C TYR A 178 -12.70 -22.55 6.53
N TYR A 179 -12.59 -21.24 6.61
CA TYR A 179 -13.71 -20.31 6.53
C TYR A 179 -13.87 -19.79 5.10
N GLN A 180 -15.11 -19.79 4.63
CA GLN A 180 -15.51 -19.09 3.42
C GLN A 180 -16.72 -18.23 3.72
N ASN A 181 -16.61 -16.92 3.48
CA ASN A 181 -17.67 -15.93 3.75
C ASN A 181 -18.23 -16.04 5.17
N GLY A 182 -17.35 -16.22 6.15
CA GLY A 182 -17.69 -16.29 7.58
C GLY A 182 -18.26 -17.63 8.06
N SER A 183 -18.34 -18.64 7.20
CA SER A 183 -18.82 -19.99 7.57
C SER A 183 -17.71 -21.02 7.44
N ILE A 184 -17.60 -21.93 8.40
CA ILE A 184 -16.71 -23.10 8.29
C ILE A 184 -17.31 -24.02 7.23
N ILE A 185 -16.53 -24.28 6.18
CA ILE A 185 -16.90 -25.22 5.12
C ILE A 185 -16.07 -26.50 5.11
N PHE A 186 -14.95 -26.48 5.84
CA PHE A 186 -14.07 -27.62 6.01
C PHE A 186 -13.25 -27.48 7.28
N ASP A 187 -13.02 -28.57 7.98
CA ASP A 187 -12.09 -28.65 9.10
C ASP A 187 -11.38 -30.02 9.10
N SER A 188 -10.21 -30.09 9.70
CA SER A 188 -9.41 -31.29 9.75
C SER A 188 -8.38 -31.24 10.87
N ASP A 189 -8.08 -32.41 11.45
CA ASP A 189 -6.86 -32.58 12.20
C ASP A 189 -5.64 -32.47 11.29
N ILE A 190 -4.55 -31.94 11.86
CA ILE A 190 -3.28 -31.69 11.15
C ILE A 190 -2.09 -32.27 11.90
N VAL A 191 -0.94 -32.24 11.27
CA VAL A 191 0.36 -32.41 11.94
C VAL A 191 1.27 -31.26 11.52
N SER A 192 1.57 -30.37 12.46
CA SER A 192 2.48 -29.25 12.22
C SER A 192 3.96 -29.63 12.35
N GLY A 193 4.83 -28.64 12.28
CA GLY A 193 6.27 -28.83 12.42
C GLY A 193 6.69 -29.45 13.76
N ASP A 194 7.78 -30.21 13.73
CA ASP A 194 8.36 -30.91 14.90
C ASP A 194 9.02 -29.92 15.85
N ILE A 195 8.39 -29.69 16.99
CA ILE A 195 8.84 -28.67 17.99
C ILE A 195 10.11 -29.08 18.76
N ARG A 196 10.64 -30.29 18.56
CA ARG A 196 11.95 -30.67 19.13
C ARG A 196 13.11 -29.97 18.44
N TYR A 197 12.87 -29.39 17.28
CA TYR A 197 13.84 -28.69 16.43
C TYR A 197 13.36 -27.27 16.18
N ASP A 198 14.12 -26.27 16.59
CA ASP A 198 13.76 -24.85 16.47
C ASP A 198 13.52 -24.43 15.00
N ASP A 199 14.25 -25.02 14.05
CA ASP A 199 14.17 -24.77 12.62
C ASP A 199 13.01 -25.50 11.93
N ARG A 200 12.28 -26.35 12.64
CA ARG A 200 11.14 -27.12 12.10
C ARG A 200 9.79 -26.70 12.67
N ALA A 201 9.76 -25.94 13.74
CA ALA A 201 8.50 -25.48 14.31
C ALA A 201 7.72 -24.63 13.29
N THR A 202 6.42 -24.89 13.13
CA THR A 202 5.55 -24.05 12.32
C THR A 202 5.43 -22.68 12.99
N PRO A 203 5.86 -21.56 12.37
CA PRO A 203 5.82 -20.25 12.99
C PRO A 203 4.37 -19.75 13.10
N PRO A 204 3.99 -19.14 14.24
CA PRO A 204 2.71 -18.43 14.35
C PRO A 204 2.74 -17.13 13.56
N GLY A 205 1.56 -16.69 13.09
CA GLY A 205 1.44 -15.42 12.37
C GLY A 205 0.28 -15.42 11.39
N ILE A 206 0.24 -14.37 10.57
CA ILE A 206 -0.71 -14.23 9.46
C ILE A 206 0.08 -14.28 8.16
N PHE A 207 -0.36 -15.10 7.25
CA PHE A 207 0.32 -15.37 5.98
C PHE A 207 -0.66 -15.32 4.82
N THR A 208 -0.17 -14.99 3.64
CA THR A 208 -0.90 -15.12 2.39
C THR A 208 -0.53 -16.43 1.70
N LEU A 209 -1.53 -17.17 1.24
CA LEU A 209 -1.30 -18.32 0.39
C LEU A 209 -0.69 -17.87 -0.95
N TYR A 210 0.49 -18.38 -1.30
CA TYR A 210 1.19 -17.92 -2.49
C TYR A 210 0.57 -18.43 -3.78
N TYR A 211 0.31 -19.75 -3.82
CA TYR A 211 -0.31 -20.45 -4.96
C TYR A 211 -0.84 -21.82 -4.53
N LYS A 212 -1.53 -22.48 -5.46
CA LYS A 212 -1.96 -23.89 -5.33
C LYS A 212 -1.38 -24.67 -6.49
N LYS A 213 -0.78 -25.83 -6.20
CA LYS A 213 -0.21 -26.72 -7.20
C LYS A 213 -0.61 -28.17 -6.92
N SER A 214 -0.87 -28.93 -7.96
CA SER A 214 -1.25 -30.35 -7.91
C SER A 214 -0.86 -31.05 -9.22
N PRO A 215 -0.09 -32.15 -9.20
CA PRO A 215 0.75 -32.61 -8.09
C PRO A 215 2.06 -31.80 -7.96
N ASP A 216 2.82 -32.03 -6.89
CA ASP A 216 4.17 -31.47 -6.72
C ASP A 216 5.12 -32.45 -6.04
N VAL A 217 6.41 -32.10 -6.04
CA VAL A 217 7.48 -32.85 -5.36
C VAL A 217 8.18 -31.92 -4.40
N LEU A 218 8.02 -32.15 -3.11
CA LEU A 218 8.68 -31.39 -2.05
C LEU A 218 10.10 -31.90 -1.86
N ARG A 219 11.08 -30.98 -1.82
CA ARG A 219 12.49 -31.29 -1.67
C ARG A 219 13.08 -30.54 -0.51
N GLY A 220 13.81 -31.24 0.35
CA GLY A 220 14.65 -30.64 1.38
C GLY A 220 15.89 -29.95 0.80
N GLU A 221 16.80 -29.56 1.67
CA GLU A 221 18.05 -28.93 1.25
C GLU A 221 18.87 -29.85 0.34
N LYS A 222 19.56 -29.26 -0.63
CA LYS A 222 20.45 -29.98 -1.53
C LYS A 222 21.77 -30.26 -0.84
N LYS A 223 22.16 -31.52 -0.72
CA LYS A 223 23.43 -31.95 -0.13
C LYS A 223 24.60 -31.72 -1.09
N PRO A 224 25.86 -31.71 -0.56
CA PRO A 224 27.05 -31.55 -1.38
C PRO A 224 27.22 -32.62 -2.49
N ASP A 225 26.68 -33.81 -2.29
CA ASP A 225 26.68 -34.91 -3.28
C ASP A 225 25.65 -34.73 -4.41
N GLY A 226 24.86 -33.67 -4.36
CA GLY A 226 23.82 -33.36 -5.35
C GLY A 226 22.46 -33.96 -5.06
N THR A 227 22.32 -34.81 -4.04
CA THR A 227 21.03 -35.37 -3.59
C THR A 227 20.29 -34.37 -2.70
N TYR A 228 19.01 -34.62 -2.45
CA TYR A 228 18.22 -33.83 -1.50
C TYR A 228 18.15 -34.53 -0.14
N GLU A 229 17.95 -33.77 0.93
CA GLU A 229 17.73 -34.29 2.29
C GLU A 229 16.52 -35.25 2.29
N TYR A 230 15.45 -34.83 1.61
CA TYR A 230 14.29 -35.64 1.31
C TYR A 230 13.72 -35.27 -0.07
N GLU A 231 12.98 -36.16 -0.68
CA GLU A 231 12.19 -35.93 -1.89
C GLU A 231 10.86 -36.66 -1.71
N THR A 232 9.76 -35.90 -1.64
CA THR A 232 8.44 -36.44 -1.29
C THR A 232 7.41 -35.97 -2.30
N GLN A 233 6.70 -36.92 -2.94
CA GLN A 233 5.58 -36.58 -3.83
C GLN A 233 4.34 -36.27 -3.00
N VAL A 234 3.64 -35.20 -3.37
CA VAL A 234 2.37 -34.76 -2.78
C VAL A 234 1.34 -34.56 -3.87
N THR A 235 0.07 -34.77 -3.53
CA THR A 235 -1.03 -34.50 -4.45
C THR A 235 -1.35 -33.02 -4.49
N TYR A 236 -1.23 -32.34 -3.34
CA TYR A 236 -1.55 -30.91 -3.19
C TYR A 236 -0.40 -30.20 -2.51
N TRP A 237 -0.05 -29.03 -3.02
CA TRP A 237 0.92 -28.13 -2.43
C TRP A 237 0.41 -26.71 -2.43
N MET A 238 0.39 -26.08 -1.25
CA MET A 238 -0.15 -24.73 -1.02
C MET A 238 0.77 -23.96 -0.06
N PRO A 239 1.88 -23.37 -0.57
CA PRO A 239 2.83 -22.64 0.26
C PRO A 239 2.29 -21.30 0.74
N PHE A 240 2.68 -20.89 1.97
CA PHE A 240 2.29 -19.62 2.58
C PHE A 240 3.44 -18.90 3.31
N ASN A 241 4.54 -19.61 3.63
CA ASN A 241 5.70 -19.01 4.28
C ASN A 241 7.00 -19.66 3.84
N GLY A 242 7.68 -19.06 2.83
CA GLY A 242 8.89 -19.65 2.25
C GLY A 242 8.63 -21.08 1.74
N GLY A 243 9.33 -22.05 2.33
CA GLY A 243 9.15 -23.48 2.04
C GLY A 243 8.07 -24.15 2.88
N ILE A 244 7.32 -23.42 3.70
CA ILE A 244 6.25 -23.96 4.55
C ILE A 244 4.90 -23.82 3.84
N GLY A 245 4.09 -24.87 3.82
CA GLY A 245 2.77 -24.86 3.19
C GLY A 245 1.89 -26.01 3.67
N PHE A 246 0.67 -26.03 3.17
CA PHE A 246 -0.26 -27.16 3.34
C PHE A 246 0.00 -28.21 2.26
N HIS A 247 -0.01 -29.50 2.64
CA HIS A 247 0.07 -30.62 1.72
C HIS A 247 -0.55 -31.88 2.33
N ASP A 248 -0.94 -32.83 1.49
CA ASP A 248 -1.34 -34.15 1.92
C ASP A 248 -0.13 -34.97 2.41
N ALA A 249 -0.35 -35.85 3.38
CA ALA A 249 0.69 -36.64 4.01
C ALA A 249 0.24 -38.10 4.13
N THR A 250 0.19 -38.81 3.01
CA THR A 250 -0.29 -40.21 2.93
C THR A 250 0.56 -41.21 3.72
N TRP A 251 1.76 -40.82 4.13
CA TRP A 251 2.66 -41.56 5.01
C TRP A 251 2.35 -41.42 6.51
N GLN A 252 1.50 -40.49 6.88
CA GLN A 252 1.07 -40.33 8.26
C GLN A 252 -0.01 -41.33 8.61
N ALA A 253 0.16 -42.04 9.76
CA ALA A 253 -0.80 -43.03 10.21
C ALA A 253 -2.09 -42.39 10.77
N TYR A 254 -1.99 -41.19 11.34
CA TYR A 254 -3.09 -40.38 11.85
C TYR A 254 -2.64 -38.93 11.97
N PHE A 255 -3.59 -38.03 12.16
CA PHE A 255 -3.38 -36.60 12.36
C PHE A 255 -3.89 -36.17 13.73
N GLY A 256 -3.49 -34.97 14.16
CA GLY A 256 -3.90 -34.40 15.43
C GLY A 256 -3.11 -34.88 16.65
N GLY A 257 -3.59 -34.49 17.83
CA GLY A 257 -3.03 -34.86 19.12
C GLY A 257 -1.61 -34.31 19.35
N ASP A 258 -0.75 -35.15 19.89
CA ASP A 258 0.63 -34.80 20.24
C ASP A 258 1.68 -35.25 19.18
N ARG A 259 1.23 -35.64 17.99
CA ARG A 259 2.09 -36.20 16.95
C ARG A 259 3.20 -35.27 16.53
N TYR A 260 2.95 -33.96 16.50
CA TYR A 260 3.95 -32.92 16.19
C TYR A 260 5.15 -32.88 17.17
N THR A 261 5.03 -33.53 18.34
CA THR A 261 6.09 -33.57 19.35
C THR A 261 7.10 -34.70 19.12
N TYR A 262 6.85 -35.66 18.22
CA TYR A 262 7.73 -36.80 17.94
C TYR A 262 7.77 -37.25 16.46
N ALA A 263 6.82 -36.85 15.65
CA ALA A 263 6.73 -37.19 14.22
C ALA A 263 6.17 -36.00 13.41
N GLY A 264 6.50 -34.76 13.81
CA GLY A 264 6.14 -33.54 13.12
C GLY A 264 6.87 -33.37 11.79
N SER A 265 6.40 -32.42 10.99
CA SER A 265 6.99 -32.03 9.72
C SER A 265 8.24 -31.13 9.90
N HIS A 266 8.78 -30.64 8.78
CA HIS A 266 9.80 -29.57 8.77
C HIS A 266 9.15 -28.15 8.74
N GLY A 267 7.98 -27.99 9.35
CA GLY A 267 7.24 -26.73 9.42
C GLY A 267 5.94 -26.71 8.62
N CYS A 268 5.77 -27.62 7.66
CA CYS A 268 4.54 -27.76 6.87
C CYS A 268 3.36 -28.27 7.71
N ILE A 269 2.16 -28.12 7.17
CA ILE A 269 0.89 -28.49 7.80
C ILE A 269 0.14 -29.45 6.90
#